data_3aacff0f6291779c117d1c69dc7b6442
#
_entry.id   3aacff0f6291779c117d1c69dc7b6442
#
_cell.length_a   1.000
_cell.length_b   1.000
_cell.length_c   1.000
_cell.angle_alpha   90.00
_cell.angle_beta   90.00
_cell.angle_gamma   90.00
#
_symmetry.space_group_name_H-M   'P 1'
#
loop_
_entity.id
_entity.type
_entity.pdbx_description
1 polymer ?
#
loop_
_entity_poly.entity_id
_entity_poly.type
_entity_poly.pdbx_seq_one_letter_code
_entity_poly.pdbx_strand_id
1 'polypeptide(L)'
;MTLRLQPVQVATGSDEDGMLIFDGHRLVAVLVRLSGVHEDLGVAGQWFLETGYGPLDVRDNPTFADLVAAEAWVKQRLAERA
;
A
#
# COMPACT_ATOMS: atom_id res chain seq x y z
N MET A 1 -6.10 17.25 2.50
CA MET A 1 -4.97 16.30 2.32
C MET A 1 -5.03 15.72 0.92
N THR A 2 -3.95 15.84 0.18
CA THR A 2 -3.86 15.32 -1.18
C THR A 2 -2.77 14.26 -1.23
N LEU A 3 -3.15 13.06 -1.60
CA LEU A 3 -2.20 11.97 -1.78
C LEU A 3 -1.86 11.82 -3.25
N ARG A 4 -0.62 11.48 -3.53
CA ARG A 4 -0.16 11.19 -4.89
C ARG A 4 0.31 9.74 -4.95
N LEU A 5 -0.18 9.02 -5.93
CA LEU A 5 0.18 7.63 -6.14
C LEU A 5 1.09 7.53 -7.36
N GLN A 6 2.17 6.78 -7.23
CA GLN A 6 3.13 6.60 -8.32
C GLN A 6 3.43 5.12 -8.51
N PRO A 7 3.15 4.56 -9.70
CA PRO A 7 3.48 3.17 -9.99
C PRO A 7 4.99 2.95 -10.03
N VAL A 8 5.43 1.84 -9.47
CA VAL A 8 6.85 1.45 -9.45
C VAL A 8 6.97 -0.06 -9.55
N GLN A 9 8.18 -0.53 -9.82
CA GLN A 9 8.53 -1.94 -9.68
C GLN A 9 9.29 -2.10 -8.38
N VAL A 10 8.91 -3.09 -7.58
CA VAL A 10 9.55 -3.38 -6.31
C VAL A 10 10.25 -4.72 -6.44
N ALA A 11 11.55 -4.76 -6.19
CA ALA A 11 12.35 -5.96 -6.42
C ALA A 11 12.16 -6.99 -5.31
N THR A 12 10.94 -7.52 -5.20
CA THR A 12 10.60 -8.53 -4.20
C THR A 12 10.89 -9.95 -4.68
N GLY A 13 11.08 -10.12 -5.99
CA GLY A 13 11.29 -11.43 -6.60
C GLY A 13 10.02 -12.11 -7.08
N SER A 14 8.84 -11.67 -6.64
CA SER A 14 7.57 -12.26 -7.08
C SER A 14 6.51 -11.20 -7.32
N ASP A 15 6.07 -10.50 -6.29
CA ASP A 15 5.03 -9.48 -6.40
C ASP A 15 5.69 -8.12 -6.61
N GLU A 16 6.08 -7.83 -7.85
CA GLU A 16 6.92 -6.67 -8.15
C GLU A 16 6.14 -5.41 -8.54
N ASP A 17 4.89 -5.54 -8.94
CA ASP A 17 4.08 -4.36 -9.25
C ASP A 17 3.77 -3.62 -7.96
N GLY A 18 4.23 -2.38 -7.87
CA GLY A 18 4.08 -1.59 -6.66
C GLY A 18 3.48 -0.23 -6.91
N MET A 19 3.12 0.40 -5.81
CA MET A 19 2.57 1.75 -5.82
C MET A 19 3.13 2.51 -4.63
N LEU A 20 3.78 3.64 -4.92
CA LEU A 20 4.21 4.55 -3.86
C LEU A 20 3.07 5.52 -3.55
N ILE A 21 2.88 5.81 -2.28
CA ILE A 21 1.90 6.82 -1.86
C ILE A 21 2.64 7.94 -1.17
N PHE A 22 2.46 9.17 -1.69
CA PHE A 22 3.08 10.36 -1.17
C PHE A 22 2.03 11.29 -0.55
N ASP A 23 2.40 11.91 0.56
CA ASP A 23 1.69 13.04 1.14
C ASP A 23 2.57 14.26 0.91
N GLY A 24 2.26 15.05 -0.12
CA GLY A 24 3.15 16.09 -0.57
C GLY A 24 4.48 15.52 -1.09
N HIS A 25 5.58 15.90 -0.48
CA HIS A 25 6.91 15.40 -0.86
C HIS A 25 7.34 14.18 -0.05
N ARG A 26 6.50 13.73 0.87
CA ARG A 26 6.88 12.67 1.80
C ARG A 26 6.31 11.34 1.35
N LEU A 27 7.17 10.33 1.24
CA LEU A 27 6.74 8.97 0.99
C LEU A 27 6.16 8.41 2.29
N VAL A 28 4.90 8.01 2.26
CA VAL A 28 4.22 7.50 3.46
C VAL A 28 3.93 6.01 3.40
N ALA A 29 3.83 5.43 2.21
CA ALA A 29 3.55 4.00 2.09
C ALA A 29 4.07 3.43 0.78
N VAL A 30 4.42 2.15 0.81
CA VAL A 30 4.76 1.36 -0.36
C VAL A 30 3.82 0.16 -0.39
N LEU A 31 3.07 0.03 -1.46
CA LEU A 31 2.17 -1.10 -1.68
C LEU A 31 2.73 -2.01 -2.75
N VAL A 32 2.46 -3.30 -2.65
CA VAL A 32 2.76 -4.25 -3.71
C VAL A 32 1.48 -4.99 -4.08
N ARG A 33 1.31 -5.28 -5.36
CA ARG A 33 0.16 -6.02 -5.85
C ARG A 33 0.48 -7.50 -5.73
N LEU A 34 -0.40 -8.24 -5.07
CA LEU A 34 -0.20 -9.67 -4.89
C LEU A 34 -0.47 -10.41 -6.19
N SER A 35 0.44 -11.29 -6.56
CA SER A 35 0.39 -12.00 -7.84
C SER A 35 -0.48 -13.26 -7.75
N GLY A 36 -0.59 -13.96 -8.89
CA GLY A 36 -1.34 -15.21 -8.97
C GLY A 36 -0.81 -16.31 -8.06
N VAL A 37 0.43 -16.21 -7.55
CA VAL A 37 0.94 -17.21 -6.61
C VAL A 37 0.17 -17.23 -5.31
N HIS A 38 -0.59 -16.17 -5.02
CA HIS A 38 -1.43 -16.08 -3.83
C HIS A 38 -2.88 -16.43 -4.11
N GLU A 39 -3.18 -16.95 -5.29
CA GLU A 39 -4.57 -17.21 -5.70
C GLU A 39 -5.29 -18.15 -4.76
N ASP A 40 -4.61 -19.18 -4.28
CA ASP A 40 -5.18 -20.14 -3.35
C ASP A 40 -5.60 -19.52 -2.03
N LEU A 41 -5.05 -18.36 -1.69
CA LEU A 41 -5.40 -17.63 -0.48
C LEU A 41 -6.49 -16.59 -0.72
N GLY A 42 -6.97 -16.47 -1.96
CA GLY A 42 -8.03 -15.53 -2.31
C GLY A 42 -7.58 -14.07 -2.31
N VAL A 43 -6.27 -13.81 -2.40
CA VAL A 43 -5.74 -12.45 -2.33
C VAL A 43 -5.08 -11.98 -3.63
N ALA A 44 -5.13 -12.79 -4.70
CA ALA A 44 -4.55 -12.41 -5.99
C ALA A 44 -5.18 -11.11 -6.49
N GLY A 45 -4.35 -10.17 -6.93
CA GLY A 45 -4.81 -8.87 -7.41
C GLY A 45 -5.06 -7.84 -6.33
N GLN A 46 -5.01 -8.23 -5.07
CA GLN A 46 -5.13 -7.27 -3.97
C GLN A 46 -3.80 -6.56 -3.73
N TRP A 47 -3.86 -5.45 -3.01
CA TRP A 47 -2.68 -4.68 -2.69
C TRP A 47 -2.27 -4.90 -1.24
N PHE A 48 -0.99 -5.17 -1.01
CA PHE A 48 -0.44 -5.42 0.31
C PHE A 48 0.43 -4.24 0.73
N LEU A 49 0.28 -3.81 1.98
CA LEU A 49 1.13 -2.75 2.54
C LEU A 49 2.50 -3.35 2.85
N GLU A 50 3.45 -3.16 1.95
CA GLU A 50 4.83 -3.65 2.12
C GLU A 50 5.55 -2.85 3.19
N THR A 51 5.42 -1.53 3.15
CA THR A 51 6.07 -0.64 4.10
C THR A 51 5.18 0.56 4.36
N GLY A 52 4.97 0.89 5.63
CA GLY A 52 4.33 2.12 6.04
C GLY A 52 5.27 2.92 6.92
N TYR A 53 5.21 4.25 6.82
CA TYR A 53 6.03 5.15 7.60
C TYR A 53 5.17 5.97 8.56
N GLY A 54 5.71 6.30 9.73
CA GLY A 54 4.99 7.09 10.72
C GLY A 54 3.71 6.39 11.16
N PRO A 55 2.54 7.05 11.04
CA PRO A 55 1.27 6.46 11.50
C PRO A 55 0.82 5.25 10.67
N LEU A 56 1.48 4.98 9.54
CA LEU A 56 1.18 3.84 8.69
C LEU A 56 2.05 2.63 9.01
N ASP A 57 2.99 2.76 9.92
CA ASP A 57 3.81 1.65 10.40
C ASP A 57 3.00 0.89 11.43
N VAL A 58 2.35 -0.18 10.99
CA VAL A 58 1.45 -0.98 11.82
C VAL A 58 2.02 -2.38 11.99
N ARG A 59 1.60 -3.06 13.07
CA ARG A 59 2.13 -4.39 13.37
C ARG A 59 1.73 -5.42 12.33
N ASP A 60 0.45 -5.44 11.95
CA ASP A 60 -0.09 -6.39 11.00
C ASP A 60 -0.42 -5.66 9.71
N ASN A 61 0.48 -5.75 8.74
CA ASN A 61 0.32 -5.03 7.49
C ASN A 61 -0.94 -5.50 6.75
N PRO A 62 -1.85 -4.57 6.44
CA PRO A 62 -3.12 -4.95 5.82
C PRO A 62 -3.00 -5.21 4.33
N THR A 63 -4.01 -5.90 3.79
CA THR A 63 -4.22 -5.99 2.35
C THR A 63 -5.49 -5.22 2.00
N PHE A 64 -5.55 -4.74 0.76
CA PHE A 64 -6.67 -3.94 0.27
C PHE A 64 -7.18 -4.53 -1.04
N ALA A 65 -8.49 -4.52 -1.23
CA ALA A 65 -9.10 -5.04 -2.45
C ALA A 65 -8.66 -4.25 -3.68
N ASP A 66 -8.47 -2.94 -3.52
CA ASP A 66 -8.05 -2.05 -4.61
C ASP A 66 -7.35 -0.82 -4.04
N LEU A 67 -6.85 0.03 -4.95
CA LEU A 67 -6.14 1.24 -4.54
C LEU A 67 -7.04 2.27 -3.88
N VAL A 68 -8.33 2.27 -4.19
CA VAL A 68 -9.28 3.20 -3.56
C VAL A 68 -9.38 2.88 -2.06
N ALA A 69 -9.50 1.60 -1.72
CA ALA A 69 -9.54 1.17 -0.33
C ALA A 69 -8.23 1.51 0.39
N ALA A 70 -7.10 1.28 -0.26
CA ALA A 70 -5.78 1.59 0.31
C ALA A 70 -5.64 3.09 0.58
N GLU A 71 -6.03 3.92 -0.37
CA GLU A 71 -5.95 5.37 -0.24
C GLU A 71 -6.84 5.87 0.90
N ALA A 72 -8.04 5.32 1.04
CA ALA A 72 -8.94 5.69 2.11
C ALA A 72 -8.35 5.35 3.48
N TRP A 73 -7.74 4.18 3.59
CA TRP A 73 -7.08 3.77 4.84
C TRP A 73 -5.93 4.70 5.20
N VAL A 74 -5.11 5.05 4.21
CA VAL A 74 -3.97 5.95 4.42
C VAL A 74 -4.47 7.32 4.90
N LYS A 75 -5.48 7.87 4.24
CA LYS A 75 -6.04 9.17 4.63
C LYS A 75 -6.55 9.15 6.06
N GLN A 76 -7.26 8.10 6.43
CA GLN A 76 -7.81 7.97 7.76
C GLN A 76 -6.71 7.95 8.82
N ARG A 77 -5.67 7.15 8.60
CA ARG A 77 -4.59 7.03 9.57
C ARG A 77 -3.79 8.33 9.70
N LEU A 78 -3.54 9.02 8.59
CA LEU A 78 -2.85 10.31 8.63
C LEU A 78 -3.69 11.35 9.37
N ALA A 79 -5.01 11.34 9.18
CA ALA A 79 -5.90 12.26 9.86
C ALA A 79 -5.94 12.01 11.38
N GLU A 80 -5.85 10.76 11.79
CA GLU A 80 -5.84 10.40 13.21
C GLU A 80 -4.63 10.94 13.95
N ARG A 81 -3.52 11.17 13.22
CA ARG A 81 -2.29 11.70 13.80
C ARG A 81 -2.33 13.23 13.95
N ALA A 82 -3.16 13.86 13.17
CA ALA A 82 -3.31 15.30 13.24
C ALA A 82 -4.07 15.74 14.50
#